data_ef8281bf80f1634e3e7503abec95f94c
#
_entry.id   ef8281bf80f1634e3e7503abec95f94c
#
_cell.length_a   1.000
_cell.length_b   1.000
_cell.length_c   1.000
_cell.angle_alpha   90.00
_cell.angle_beta   90.00
_cell.angle_gamma   90.00
#
_symmetry.space_group_name_H-M   'P 1'
#
loop_
_entity.id
_entity.type
_entity.pdbx_description
1 polymer ?
#
loop_
_entity_poly.entity_id
_entity_poly.type
_entity_poly.pdbx_seq_one_letter_code
_entity_poly.pdbx_strand_id
1 'polypeptide(L)'
;MKNIFRRSAVFAAALGMALTSFSCAGKNSSADESGHGNLVGNSPPDGINISEDEMPYGSTVTQLKIDVPVPIEYDYRYMTEEEGRKISEYFSAVGLKDANMLSGVSYDSYLEYNFASLNVSSLQEYVEGYYDSIKSYTGEDYEFSYFIVSDVTEDESVYPYYDNIINDINPDAKIESRKVATVDVYYDTESAKGRSLYNQVGDYIKICVYQIDGQVYIMG
;
A
#
# COMPACT_ATOMS: atom_id res chain seq x y z
N MET A 1 -22.65 -22.82 -2.72
CA MET A 1 -22.75 -21.73 -1.76
C MET A 1 -21.80 -21.85 -0.55
N LYS A 2 -21.55 -23.06 0.04
CA LYS A 2 -20.62 -23.20 1.19
C LYS A 2 -19.14 -22.88 0.92
N ASN A 3 -18.66 -22.97 -0.31
CA ASN A 3 -17.24 -22.76 -0.65
C ASN A 3 -16.85 -21.30 -0.85
N ILE A 4 -17.80 -20.43 -1.23
CA ILE A 4 -17.55 -19.00 -1.43
C ILE A 4 -17.26 -18.30 -0.10
N PHE A 5 -18.01 -18.63 0.95
CA PHE A 5 -17.80 -18.08 2.30
C PHE A 5 -16.45 -18.48 2.93
N ARG A 6 -15.90 -19.68 2.58
CA ARG A 6 -14.58 -20.09 3.07
C ARG A 6 -13.44 -19.32 2.39
N ARG A 7 -13.58 -19.02 1.09
CA ARG A 7 -12.56 -18.29 0.32
C ARG A 7 -12.46 -16.83 0.76
N SER A 8 -13.60 -16.15 0.93
CA SER A 8 -13.63 -14.77 1.43
C SER A 8 -13.02 -14.61 2.82
N ALA A 9 -13.18 -15.60 3.70
CA ALA A 9 -12.59 -15.57 5.04
C ALA A 9 -11.06 -15.70 5.01
N VAL A 10 -10.48 -16.40 4.03
CA VAL A 10 -9.03 -16.56 3.91
C VAL A 10 -8.38 -15.27 3.40
N PHE A 11 -9.00 -14.61 2.41
CA PHE A 11 -8.50 -13.32 1.91
C PHE A 11 -8.68 -12.20 2.93
N ALA A 12 -9.77 -12.20 3.69
CA ALA A 12 -9.93 -11.28 4.82
C ALA A 12 -8.87 -11.49 5.91
N ALA A 13 -8.43 -12.74 6.12
CA ALA A 13 -7.34 -13.04 7.03
C ALA A 13 -5.98 -12.59 6.50
N ALA A 14 -5.75 -12.64 5.18
CA ALA A 14 -4.51 -12.16 4.56
C ALA A 14 -4.43 -10.62 4.60
N LEU A 15 -5.52 -9.93 4.27
CA LEU A 15 -5.61 -8.48 4.44
C LEU A 15 -5.53 -8.09 5.92
N GLY A 16 -6.18 -8.85 6.79
CA GLY A 16 -6.11 -8.68 8.24
C GLY A 16 -4.72 -8.92 8.81
N MET A 17 -3.92 -9.84 8.25
CA MET A 17 -2.54 -10.04 8.67
C MET A 17 -1.63 -8.90 8.19
N ALA A 18 -1.83 -8.38 6.99
CA ALA A 18 -1.13 -7.18 6.53
C ALA A 18 -1.48 -5.96 7.39
N LEU A 19 -2.74 -5.84 7.83
CA LEU A 19 -3.21 -4.73 8.65
C LEU A 19 -2.91 -4.92 10.16
N THR A 20 -2.94 -6.16 10.69
CA THR A 20 -2.80 -6.42 12.13
C THR A 20 -1.36 -6.70 12.57
N SER A 21 -0.46 -7.08 11.66
CA SER A 21 0.95 -7.31 12.02
C SER A 21 1.68 -6.03 12.44
N PHE A 22 1.08 -4.86 12.21
CA PHE A 22 1.66 -3.54 12.43
C PHE A 22 0.97 -2.70 13.50
N SER A 23 0.12 -3.29 14.33
CA SER A 23 -0.48 -2.57 15.46
C SER A 23 0.55 -2.33 16.55
N CYS A 24 1.45 -1.40 16.36
CA CYS A 24 2.18 -0.76 17.44
C CYS A 24 1.31 0.35 18.02
N ALA A 25 0.98 0.20 19.29
CA ALA A 25 0.18 1.12 20.07
C ALA A 25 0.78 2.53 20.09
N GLY A 26 0.26 3.42 19.29
CA GLY A 26 0.49 4.87 19.34
C GLY A 26 -0.75 5.54 19.91
N LYS A 27 -0.60 6.25 21.02
CA LYS A 27 -1.66 6.93 21.80
C LYS A 27 -2.38 8.00 20.98
N ASN A 28 -3.71 7.97 21.13
CA ASN A 28 -4.70 8.99 20.83
C ASN A 28 -4.23 10.42 20.60
N SER A 29 -4.57 10.98 19.46
CA SER A 29 -4.98 12.38 19.36
C SER A 29 -6.26 12.44 18.53
N SER A 30 -7.27 13.07 19.10
CA SER A 30 -8.60 13.28 18.58
C SER A 30 -8.54 14.01 17.23
N ALA A 31 -9.13 13.41 16.21
CA ALA A 31 -9.32 14.04 14.91
C ALA A 31 -10.66 14.77 14.89
N ASP A 32 -10.61 16.06 14.54
CA ASP A 32 -11.77 16.86 14.16
C ASP A 32 -12.21 16.50 12.73
N GLU A 33 -13.51 16.29 12.59
CA GLU A 33 -14.16 16.08 11.30
C GLU A 33 -14.14 17.38 10.48
N SER A 34 -13.40 17.41 9.37
CA SER A 34 -13.83 18.16 8.18
C SER A 34 -12.83 18.06 7.02
N GLY A 35 -13.32 17.58 5.89
CA GLY A 35 -12.92 18.03 4.57
C GLY A 35 -11.61 17.49 4.05
N HIS A 36 -11.63 17.13 2.77
CA HIS A 36 -10.53 16.84 1.88
C HIS A 36 -9.18 17.29 2.45
N GLY A 37 -8.41 16.33 2.95
CA GLY A 37 -7.08 16.62 3.47
C GLY A 37 -6.13 16.94 2.32
N ASN A 38 -6.09 18.21 1.93
CA ASN A 38 -4.82 18.75 1.52
C ASN A 38 -3.90 18.46 2.70
N LEU A 39 -2.84 17.68 2.51
CA LEU A 39 -1.69 17.78 3.37
C LEU A 39 -1.19 19.22 3.24
N VAL A 40 -1.88 20.12 3.95
CA VAL A 40 -1.38 21.48 4.15
C VAL A 40 -0.15 21.28 5.00
N GLY A 41 0.99 21.22 4.33
CA GLY A 41 2.26 21.13 4.99
C GLY A 41 2.25 22.13 6.15
N ASN A 42 2.49 21.67 7.36
CA ASN A 42 2.77 22.55 8.47
C ASN A 42 4.05 23.30 8.11
N SER A 43 3.90 24.45 7.46
CA SER A 43 5.03 25.36 7.29
C SER A 43 5.59 25.63 8.67
N PRO A 44 6.92 25.53 8.86
CA PRO A 44 7.53 25.88 10.13
C PRO A 44 7.08 27.30 10.52
N PRO A 45 6.88 27.58 11.82
CA PRO A 45 6.56 28.93 12.26
C PRO A 45 7.57 29.93 11.68
N ASP A 46 7.10 31.06 11.19
CA ASP A 46 7.89 32.10 10.56
C ASP A 46 9.17 32.40 11.39
N GLY A 47 10.33 32.16 10.80
CA GLY A 47 11.63 32.49 11.37
C GLY A 47 12.49 31.33 11.86
N ILE A 48 12.05 30.09 11.79
CA ILE A 48 12.90 28.92 12.05
C ILE A 48 13.44 28.40 10.72
N ASN A 49 14.73 28.57 10.50
CA ASN A 49 15.45 28.05 9.33
C ASN A 49 15.75 26.55 9.58
N ILE A 50 14.75 25.68 9.41
CA ILE A 50 14.93 24.23 9.44
C ILE A 50 15.38 23.80 8.04
N SER A 51 16.43 22.97 7.94
CA SER A 51 16.85 22.41 6.66
C SER A 51 15.75 21.49 6.12
N GLU A 52 15.67 21.34 4.79
CA GLU A 52 14.67 20.49 4.15
C GLU A 52 14.70 19.04 4.69
N ASP A 53 15.89 18.53 5.00
CA ASP A 53 16.12 17.20 5.56
C ASP A 53 15.60 17.02 7.00
N GLU A 54 15.44 18.13 7.74
CA GLU A 54 14.94 18.13 9.11
C GLU A 54 13.41 18.34 9.19
N MET A 55 12.76 18.63 8.07
CA MET A 55 11.31 18.82 8.03
C MET A 55 10.57 17.49 8.21
N PRO A 56 9.43 17.48 8.93
CA PRO A 56 8.59 16.30 9.03
C PRO A 56 8.13 15.81 7.64
N TYR A 57 7.80 14.52 7.53
CA TYR A 57 7.24 13.95 6.32
C TYR A 57 6.03 14.78 5.82
N GLY A 58 5.97 15.02 4.50
CA GLY A 58 4.84 15.71 3.86
C GLY A 58 4.74 17.22 4.11
N SER A 59 5.70 17.87 4.80
CA SER A 59 5.56 19.27 5.21
C SER A 59 5.43 20.26 4.06
N THR A 60 6.35 20.20 3.06
CA THR A 60 6.38 21.15 1.92
C THR A 60 6.88 20.53 0.62
N VAL A 61 7.19 19.26 0.64
CA VAL A 61 7.98 18.57 -0.40
C VAL A 61 7.22 17.38 -0.99
N THR A 62 5.89 17.41 -0.96
CA THR A 62 5.05 16.42 -1.61
C THR A 62 5.04 16.63 -3.12
N GLN A 63 5.08 15.55 -3.86
CA GLN A 63 4.93 15.50 -5.30
C GLN A 63 3.67 14.74 -5.66
N LEU A 64 2.82 15.37 -6.48
CA LEU A 64 1.68 14.72 -7.10
C LEU A 64 2.08 14.15 -8.46
N LYS A 65 1.96 12.83 -8.60
CA LYS A 65 2.15 12.14 -9.88
C LYS A 65 0.80 11.78 -10.47
N ILE A 66 0.54 12.26 -11.69
CA ILE A 66 -0.74 12.08 -12.40
C ILE A 66 -0.63 11.27 -13.69
N ASP A 67 0.56 11.00 -14.17
CA ASP A 67 0.85 10.19 -15.37
C ASP A 67 0.98 8.69 -15.02
N VAL A 68 0.15 8.23 -14.11
CA VAL A 68 0.04 6.87 -13.57
C VAL A 68 -1.44 6.44 -13.60
N PRO A 69 -1.77 5.13 -13.48
CA PRO A 69 -3.16 4.67 -13.58
C PRO A 69 -4.11 5.34 -12.59
N VAL A 70 -3.66 5.58 -11.34
CA VAL A 70 -4.38 6.35 -10.33
C VAL A 70 -3.42 7.37 -9.72
N PRO A 71 -3.79 8.68 -9.66
CA PRO A 71 -2.92 9.71 -9.10
C PRO A 71 -2.42 9.37 -7.70
N ILE A 72 -1.13 9.64 -7.45
CA ILE A 72 -0.49 9.39 -6.17
C ILE A 72 0.32 10.59 -5.69
N GLU A 73 0.21 10.92 -4.40
CA GLU A 73 0.98 11.95 -3.73
C GLU A 73 1.95 11.34 -2.73
N TYR A 74 3.19 11.80 -2.70
CA TYR A 74 4.25 11.33 -1.80
C TYR A 74 5.32 12.40 -1.57
N ASP A 75 6.10 12.26 -0.50
CA ASP A 75 7.24 13.11 -0.20
C ASP A 75 8.49 12.60 -0.96
N TYR A 76 9.01 13.40 -1.89
CA TYR A 76 10.11 13.01 -2.79
C TYR A 76 11.47 12.83 -2.09
N ARG A 77 11.62 13.26 -0.84
CA ARG A 77 12.83 13.03 -0.05
C ARG A 77 12.95 11.57 0.41
N TYR A 78 11.80 10.91 0.62
CA TYR A 78 11.72 9.54 1.14
C TYR A 78 11.34 8.52 0.09
N MET A 79 10.80 8.96 -1.04
CA MET A 79 10.31 8.09 -2.09
C MET A 79 10.68 8.62 -3.47
N THR A 80 11.20 7.75 -4.31
CA THR A 80 11.49 8.07 -5.71
C THR A 80 10.23 8.05 -6.56
N GLU A 81 10.31 8.67 -7.74
CA GLU A 81 9.23 8.65 -8.73
C GLU A 81 8.85 7.23 -9.17
N GLU A 82 9.85 6.35 -9.32
CA GLU A 82 9.65 4.93 -9.67
C GLU A 82 8.88 4.19 -8.58
N GLU A 83 9.23 4.38 -7.31
CA GLU A 83 8.55 3.77 -6.18
C GLU A 83 7.08 4.22 -6.09
N GLY A 84 6.82 5.54 -6.24
CA GLY A 84 5.45 6.07 -6.28
C GLY A 84 4.64 5.48 -7.44
N ARG A 85 5.24 5.38 -8.65
CA ARG A 85 4.60 4.76 -9.80
C ARG A 85 4.24 3.30 -9.53
N LYS A 86 5.17 2.51 -8.97
CA LYS A 86 4.94 1.09 -8.65
C LYS A 86 3.83 0.89 -7.62
N ILE A 87 3.73 1.78 -6.63
CA ILE A 87 2.61 1.75 -5.66
C ILE A 87 1.28 1.99 -6.37
N SER A 88 1.19 3.01 -7.23
CA SER A 88 -0.02 3.28 -8.01
C SER A 88 -0.40 2.10 -8.89
N GLU A 89 0.56 1.51 -9.60
CA GLU A 89 0.34 0.32 -10.47
C GLU A 89 -0.13 -0.88 -9.64
N TYR A 90 0.44 -1.12 -8.45
CA TYR A 90 0.06 -2.23 -7.57
C TYR A 90 -1.43 -2.16 -7.16
N PHE A 91 -1.85 -1.04 -6.60
CA PHE A 91 -3.27 -0.89 -6.22
C PHE A 91 -4.18 -0.88 -7.44
N SER A 92 -3.76 -0.26 -8.56
CA SER A 92 -4.53 -0.28 -9.80
C SER A 92 -4.72 -1.69 -10.34
N ALA A 93 -3.70 -2.55 -10.25
CA ALA A 93 -3.80 -3.96 -10.62
C ALA A 93 -4.91 -4.68 -9.82
N VAL A 94 -5.00 -4.40 -8.52
CA VAL A 94 -6.07 -4.93 -7.66
C VAL A 94 -7.43 -4.37 -8.06
N GLY A 95 -7.55 -3.05 -8.20
CA GLY A 95 -8.82 -2.39 -8.58
C GLY A 95 -9.36 -2.82 -9.94
N LEU A 96 -8.47 -3.05 -10.90
CA LEU A 96 -8.81 -3.53 -12.25
C LEU A 96 -8.88 -5.06 -12.36
N LYS A 97 -8.50 -5.80 -11.33
CA LYS A 97 -8.34 -7.27 -11.35
C LYS A 97 -7.37 -7.74 -12.45
N ASP A 98 -6.30 -6.97 -12.66
CA ASP A 98 -5.33 -7.23 -13.72
C ASP A 98 -4.12 -8.00 -13.16
N ALA A 99 -4.13 -9.31 -13.39
CA ALA A 99 -3.07 -10.21 -12.97
C ALA A 99 -1.71 -9.89 -13.63
N ASN A 100 -1.72 -9.44 -14.90
CA ASN A 100 -0.46 -9.12 -15.59
C ASN A 100 0.18 -7.84 -15.02
N MET A 101 -0.64 -6.83 -14.72
CA MET A 101 -0.17 -5.62 -14.07
C MET A 101 0.40 -5.93 -12.68
N LEU A 102 -0.26 -6.79 -11.89
CA LEU A 102 0.20 -7.20 -10.57
C LEU A 102 1.56 -7.92 -10.64
N SER A 103 1.73 -8.87 -11.56
CA SER A 103 3.02 -9.55 -11.81
C SER A 103 4.13 -8.57 -12.21
N GLY A 104 3.81 -7.51 -12.96
CA GLY A 104 4.79 -6.50 -13.38
C GLY A 104 5.30 -5.59 -12.25
N VAL A 105 4.66 -5.60 -11.10
CA VAL A 105 4.99 -4.71 -9.96
C VAL A 105 5.34 -5.45 -8.68
N SER A 106 4.97 -6.72 -8.54
CA SER A 106 5.29 -7.54 -7.38
C SER A 106 6.41 -8.52 -7.72
N TYR A 107 7.14 -8.95 -6.70
CA TYR A 107 8.18 -9.95 -6.87
C TYR A 107 7.55 -11.33 -7.10
N ASP A 108 7.77 -11.95 -8.27
CA ASP A 108 7.08 -13.17 -8.69
C ASP A 108 7.17 -14.30 -7.66
N SER A 109 8.34 -14.50 -7.10
CA SER A 109 8.57 -15.52 -6.08
C SER A 109 7.74 -15.31 -4.81
N TYR A 110 7.54 -14.05 -4.41
CA TYR A 110 6.66 -13.70 -3.30
C TYR A 110 5.19 -14.01 -3.64
N LEU A 111 4.75 -13.73 -4.86
CA LEU A 111 3.41 -14.07 -5.31
C LEU A 111 3.17 -15.58 -5.28
N GLU A 112 4.10 -16.38 -5.81
CA GLU A 112 4.02 -17.85 -5.78
C GLU A 112 3.94 -18.41 -4.35
N TYR A 113 4.74 -17.86 -3.43
CA TYR A 113 4.66 -18.21 -2.02
C TYR A 113 3.28 -17.92 -1.42
N ASN A 114 2.71 -16.76 -1.73
CA ASN A 114 1.37 -16.38 -1.29
C ASN A 114 0.29 -17.30 -1.85
N PHE A 115 0.39 -17.75 -3.09
CA PHE A 115 -0.57 -18.70 -3.66
C PHE A 115 -0.64 -19.99 -2.83
N ALA A 116 0.52 -20.55 -2.46
CA ALA A 116 0.58 -21.73 -1.65
C ALA A 116 -0.03 -21.53 -0.25
N SER A 117 0.26 -20.40 0.39
CA SER A 117 -0.23 -20.07 1.73
C SER A 117 -1.75 -19.81 1.76
N LEU A 118 -2.30 -19.18 0.70
CA LEU A 118 -3.71 -18.83 0.58
C LEU A 118 -4.57 -19.91 -0.10
N ASN A 119 -3.91 -21.01 -0.56
CA ASN A 119 -4.55 -22.07 -1.33
C ASN A 119 -5.28 -21.54 -2.57
N VAL A 120 -4.62 -20.63 -3.29
CA VAL A 120 -5.06 -20.03 -4.54
C VAL A 120 -4.33 -20.71 -5.69
N SER A 121 -5.00 -20.92 -6.81
CA SER A 121 -4.48 -21.71 -7.92
C SER A 121 -3.89 -20.89 -9.06
N SER A 122 -4.11 -19.57 -9.06
CA SER A 122 -3.62 -18.67 -10.11
C SER A 122 -3.51 -17.23 -9.61
N LEU A 123 -2.69 -16.43 -10.31
CA LEU A 123 -2.57 -14.99 -10.05
C LEU A 123 -3.90 -14.26 -10.29
N GLN A 124 -4.69 -14.71 -11.26
CA GLN A 124 -6.02 -14.15 -11.51
C GLN A 124 -6.96 -14.38 -10.31
N GLU A 125 -6.98 -15.60 -9.76
CA GLU A 125 -7.77 -15.90 -8.55
C GLU A 125 -7.27 -15.10 -7.34
N TYR A 126 -5.96 -14.86 -7.25
CA TYR A 126 -5.36 -14.06 -6.19
C TYR A 126 -5.83 -12.59 -6.26
N VAL A 127 -5.68 -11.93 -7.42
CA VAL A 127 -6.05 -10.52 -7.57
C VAL A 127 -7.57 -10.30 -7.43
N GLU A 128 -8.39 -11.22 -7.93
CA GLU A 128 -9.85 -11.18 -7.74
C GLU A 128 -10.22 -11.30 -6.26
N GLY A 129 -9.58 -12.21 -5.54
CA GLY A 129 -9.81 -12.37 -4.10
C GLY A 129 -9.38 -11.13 -3.30
N TYR A 130 -8.31 -10.46 -3.71
CA TYR A 130 -7.88 -9.21 -3.08
C TYR A 130 -8.90 -8.09 -3.34
N TYR A 131 -9.36 -7.95 -4.59
CA TYR A 131 -10.46 -7.03 -4.93
C TYR A 131 -11.71 -7.30 -4.09
N ASP A 132 -12.16 -8.55 -4.00
CA ASP A 132 -13.35 -8.94 -3.24
C ASP A 132 -13.19 -8.68 -1.74
N SER A 133 -11.98 -8.80 -1.21
CA SER A 133 -11.66 -8.44 0.17
C SER A 133 -11.89 -6.94 0.42
N ILE A 134 -11.36 -6.07 -0.43
CA ILE A 134 -11.58 -4.63 -0.33
C ILE A 134 -13.06 -4.29 -0.54
N LYS A 135 -13.72 -4.93 -1.52
CA LYS A 135 -15.16 -4.76 -1.75
C LYS A 135 -16.01 -5.10 -0.52
N SER A 136 -15.56 -6.03 0.31
CA SER A 136 -16.26 -6.36 1.56
C SER A 136 -16.30 -5.19 2.56
N TYR A 137 -15.33 -4.29 2.51
CA TYR A 137 -15.28 -3.07 3.32
C TYR A 137 -16.01 -1.91 2.67
N THR A 138 -15.94 -1.78 1.34
CA THR A 138 -16.65 -0.70 0.62
C THR A 138 -18.16 -0.95 0.52
N GLY A 139 -18.58 -2.22 0.59
CA GLY A 139 -19.97 -2.65 0.51
C GLY A 139 -20.54 -2.76 -0.90
N GLU A 140 -19.86 -2.22 -1.88
CA GLU A 140 -20.24 -2.22 -3.31
C GLU A 140 -19.00 -2.24 -4.21
N ASP A 141 -19.17 -2.35 -5.53
CA ASP A 141 -18.06 -2.23 -6.49
C ASP A 141 -17.43 -0.83 -6.38
N TYR A 142 -16.11 -0.79 -6.51
CA TYR A 142 -15.34 0.41 -6.30
C TYR A 142 -14.30 0.61 -7.41
N GLU A 143 -13.88 1.87 -7.55
CA GLU A 143 -12.73 2.26 -8.36
C GLU A 143 -11.81 3.13 -7.50
N PHE A 144 -10.52 2.86 -7.52
CA PHE A 144 -9.57 3.73 -6.84
C PHE A 144 -9.47 5.08 -7.56
N SER A 145 -9.48 6.16 -6.79
CA SER A 145 -9.50 7.53 -7.33
C SER A 145 -8.26 8.34 -6.98
N TYR A 146 -7.58 8.01 -5.87
CA TYR A 146 -6.41 8.74 -5.41
C TYR A 146 -5.65 7.97 -4.34
N PHE A 147 -4.32 8.15 -4.27
CA PHE A 147 -3.47 7.59 -3.23
C PHE A 147 -2.64 8.67 -2.57
N ILE A 148 -2.46 8.60 -1.25
CA ILE A 148 -1.54 9.44 -0.50
C ILE A 148 -0.61 8.53 0.29
N VAL A 149 0.70 8.62 0.04
CA VAL A 149 1.68 8.04 0.93
C VAL A 149 1.85 9.01 2.09
N SER A 150 1.33 8.66 3.24
CA SER A 150 1.29 9.51 4.42
C SER A 150 2.53 9.37 5.31
N ASP A 151 3.27 8.28 5.15
CA ASP A 151 4.51 8.02 5.88
C ASP A 151 5.37 6.99 5.16
N VAL A 152 6.69 7.09 5.32
CA VAL A 152 7.67 6.11 4.86
C VAL A 152 8.64 5.83 5.99
N THR A 153 8.73 4.58 6.40
CA THR A 153 9.57 4.15 7.51
C THR A 153 10.49 2.99 7.12
N GLU A 154 11.60 2.87 7.83
CA GLU A 154 12.39 1.65 7.87
C GLU A 154 11.97 0.85 9.10
N ASP A 155 11.08 -0.14 8.92
CA ASP A 155 10.62 -1.00 10.00
C ASP A 155 11.28 -2.38 9.91
N GLU A 156 12.37 -2.54 10.63
CA GLU A 156 13.14 -3.78 10.66
C GLU A 156 12.36 -4.99 11.20
N SER A 157 11.25 -4.78 11.88
CA SER A 157 10.42 -5.88 12.40
C SER A 157 9.67 -6.64 11.30
N VAL A 158 9.44 -5.99 10.16
CA VAL A 158 8.68 -6.51 9.02
C VAL A 158 9.58 -7.24 8.02
N TYR A 159 10.77 -6.69 7.81
CA TYR A 159 11.67 -7.15 6.75
C TYR A 159 12.05 -8.64 6.84
N PRO A 160 12.29 -9.24 8.02
CA PRO A 160 12.66 -10.64 8.10
C PRO A 160 11.66 -11.59 7.44
N TYR A 161 10.37 -11.25 7.43
CA TYR A 161 9.36 -12.07 6.78
C TYR A 161 9.57 -12.09 5.26
N TYR A 162 9.69 -10.94 4.63
CA TYR A 162 9.87 -10.84 3.18
C TYR A 162 11.28 -11.25 2.75
N ASP A 163 12.31 -10.85 3.50
CA ASP A 163 13.70 -11.23 3.22
C ASP A 163 13.89 -12.74 3.20
N ASN A 164 13.26 -13.45 4.15
CA ASN A 164 13.34 -14.92 4.19
C ASN A 164 12.66 -15.52 2.96
N ILE A 165 11.49 -15.04 2.55
CA ILE A 165 10.83 -15.54 1.33
C ILE A 165 11.70 -15.31 0.10
N ILE A 166 12.29 -14.11 -0.05
CA ILE A 166 13.16 -13.78 -1.17
C ILE A 166 14.39 -14.74 -1.17
N ASN A 167 15.05 -14.87 -0.02
CA ASN A 167 16.25 -15.69 0.12
C ASN A 167 15.99 -17.21 -0.05
N ASP A 168 14.84 -17.70 0.41
CA ASP A 168 14.46 -19.10 0.25
C ASP A 168 14.26 -19.49 -1.22
N ILE A 169 13.77 -18.55 -2.03
CA ILE A 169 13.45 -18.82 -3.43
C ILE A 169 14.59 -18.40 -4.35
N ASN A 170 15.26 -17.29 -4.05
CA ASN A 170 16.41 -16.80 -4.81
C ASN A 170 17.54 -16.36 -3.86
N PRO A 171 18.40 -17.29 -3.41
CA PRO A 171 19.51 -16.96 -2.49
C PRO A 171 20.52 -15.95 -3.05
N ASP A 172 20.57 -15.79 -4.36
CA ASP A 172 21.48 -14.86 -5.05
C ASP A 172 20.87 -13.47 -5.27
N ALA A 173 19.59 -13.26 -4.91
CA ALA A 173 18.92 -11.98 -5.02
C ALA A 173 19.60 -10.92 -4.16
N LYS A 174 19.91 -9.78 -4.76
CA LYS A 174 20.54 -8.67 -4.04
C LYS A 174 19.47 -7.67 -3.63
N ILE A 175 19.12 -7.67 -2.35
CA ILE A 175 18.26 -6.64 -1.77
C ILE A 175 19.10 -5.38 -1.55
N GLU A 176 18.78 -4.29 -2.27
CA GLU A 176 19.54 -3.03 -2.26
C GLU A 176 18.93 -2.01 -1.29
N SER A 177 17.61 -1.93 -1.25
CA SER A 177 16.88 -1.10 -0.29
C SER A 177 15.50 -1.68 0.00
N ARG A 178 14.93 -1.25 1.12
CA ARG A 178 13.59 -1.66 1.55
C ARG A 178 12.98 -0.57 2.43
N LYS A 179 11.68 -0.36 2.29
CA LYS A 179 10.90 0.65 3.01
C LYS A 179 9.49 0.12 3.29
N VAL A 180 8.86 0.63 4.32
CA VAL A 180 7.43 0.46 4.57
C VAL A 180 6.73 1.77 4.25
N ALA A 181 5.87 1.75 3.25
CA ALA A 181 5.02 2.88 2.90
C ALA A 181 3.63 2.72 3.54
N THR A 182 3.19 3.76 4.23
CA THR A 182 1.83 3.88 4.77
C THR A 182 0.99 4.65 3.76
N VAL A 183 -0.04 4.00 3.22
CA VAL A 183 -0.84 4.54 2.11
C VAL A 183 -2.28 4.76 2.56
N ASP A 184 -2.78 5.99 2.39
CA ASP A 184 -4.19 6.29 2.44
C ASP A 184 -4.78 6.12 1.03
N VAL A 185 -5.74 5.22 0.91
CA VAL A 185 -6.33 4.80 -0.36
C VAL A 185 -7.72 5.38 -0.48
N TYR A 186 -7.92 6.24 -1.48
CA TYR A 186 -9.22 6.83 -1.79
C TYR A 186 -9.88 6.08 -2.93
N TYR A 187 -11.20 5.93 -2.82
CA TYR A 187 -12.00 5.22 -3.79
C TYR A 187 -13.35 5.89 -4.04
N ASP A 188 -13.90 5.57 -5.19
CA ASP A 188 -15.23 5.95 -5.64
C ASP A 188 -16.11 4.71 -5.75
N THR A 189 -17.39 4.86 -5.44
CA THR A 189 -18.44 3.87 -5.67
C THR A 189 -19.59 4.51 -6.44
N GLU A 190 -20.62 3.72 -6.78
CA GLU A 190 -21.84 4.26 -7.39
C GLU A 190 -22.53 5.27 -6.45
N SER A 191 -22.56 4.96 -5.16
CA SER A 191 -23.27 5.75 -4.16
C SER A 191 -22.46 6.91 -3.57
N ALA A 192 -21.11 6.89 -3.65
CA ALA A 192 -20.25 7.87 -3.00
C ALA A 192 -18.91 8.07 -3.72
N LYS A 193 -18.35 9.28 -3.59
CA LYS A 193 -17.08 9.69 -4.20
C LYS A 193 -16.07 10.13 -3.15
N GLY A 194 -14.77 9.91 -3.46
CA GLY A 194 -13.64 10.38 -2.66
C GLY A 194 -13.62 9.85 -1.23
N ARG A 195 -14.04 8.63 -1.00
CA ARG A 195 -13.98 7.99 0.32
C ARG A 195 -12.61 7.43 0.60
N SER A 196 -12.08 7.65 1.80
CA SER A 196 -10.88 6.97 2.27
C SER A 196 -11.22 5.57 2.78
N LEU A 197 -10.42 4.58 2.37
CA LEU A 197 -10.53 3.21 2.85
C LEU A 197 -10.22 3.11 4.35
N TYR A 198 -9.37 3.99 4.87
CA TYR A 198 -9.09 4.13 6.30
C TYR A 198 -10.39 4.25 7.13
N ASN A 199 -11.37 5.03 6.66
CA ASN A 199 -12.64 5.22 7.36
C ASN A 199 -13.51 3.95 7.43
N GLN A 200 -13.24 2.95 6.59
CA GLN A 200 -13.95 1.68 6.57
C GLN A 200 -13.22 0.60 7.38
N VAL A 201 -11.90 0.60 7.28
CA VAL A 201 -11.03 -0.44 7.89
C VAL A 201 -10.57 -0.02 9.29
N GLY A 202 -10.41 1.29 9.54
CA GLY A 202 -9.91 1.84 10.81
C GLY A 202 -8.38 1.84 10.89
N ASP A 203 -7.68 1.51 9.80
CA ASP A 203 -6.22 1.56 9.71
C ASP A 203 -5.77 1.90 8.28
N TYR A 204 -4.56 2.44 8.14
CA TYR A 204 -3.91 2.66 6.85
C TYR A 204 -3.35 1.37 6.29
N ILE A 205 -3.31 1.28 4.96
CA ILE A 205 -2.63 0.15 4.32
C ILE A 205 -1.12 0.37 4.36
N LYS A 206 -0.41 -0.63 4.84
CA LYS A 206 1.06 -0.65 4.83
C LYS A 206 1.54 -1.65 3.80
N ILE A 207 2.45 -1.22 2.94
CA ILE A 207 3.09 -2.06 1.92
C ILE A 207 4.59 -1.91 2.00
N CYS A 208 5.31 -2.96 1.63
CA CYS A 208 6.75 -2.91 1.53
C CYS A 208 7.18 -2.59 0.10
N VAL A 209 8.11 -1.64 -0.01
CA VAL A 209 8.77 -1.27 -1.26
C VAL A 209 10.19 -1.81 -1.20
N TYR A 210 10.54 -2.70 -2.12
CA TYR A 210 11.85 -3.34 -2.19
C TYR A 210 12.55 -2.97 -3.49
N GLN A 211 13.85 -2.72 -3.41
CA GLN A 211 14.71 -2.70 -4.58
C GLN A 211 15.54 -3.97 -4.58
N ILE A 212 15.34 -4.82 -5.60
CA ILE A 212 16.01 -6.11 -5.75
C ILE A 212 16.61 -6.17 -7.14
N ASP A 213 17.92 -6.42 -7.23
CA ASP A 213 18.66 -6.51 -8.50
C ASP A 213 18.43 -5.28 -9.42
N GLY A 214 18.36 -4.08 -8.83
CA GLY A 214 18.16 -2.82 -9.51
C GLY A 214 16.71 -2.52 -9.91
N GLN A 215 15.73 -3.36 -9.57
CA GLN A 215 14.31 -3.16 -9.89
C GLN A 215 13.48 -2.94 -8.62
N VAL A 216 12.45 -2.10 -8.74
CA VAL A 216 11.52 -1.81 -7.65
C VAL A 216 10.32 -2.75 -7.69
N TYR A 217 10.00 -3.35 -6.54
CA TYR A 217 8.88 -4.27 -6.33
C TYR A 217 8.05 -3.86 -5.13
N ILE A 218 6.74 -4.14 -5.19
CA ILE A 218 5.81 -3.95 -4.09
C ILE A 218 5.43 -5.31 -3.51
N MET A 219 5.46 -5.40 -2.17
CA MET A 219 5.04 -6.57 -1.41
C MET A 219 4.06 -6.14 -0.31
N GLY A 220 2.87 -6.75 -0.27
CA GLY A 220 1.79 -6.41 0.67
C GLY A 220 0.67 -7.46 0.66
#